data_05cdf46ed86131da47ece397bf279a7f
#
_entry.id   05cdf46ed86131da47ece397bf279a7f
#
_cell.length_a   1.000
_cell.length_b   1.000
_cell.length_c   1.000
_cell.angle_alpha   90.00
_cell.angle_beta   90.00
_cell.angle_gamma   90.00
#
_symmetry.space_group_name_H-M   'P 1'
#
loop_
_entity.id
_entity.type
_entity.pdbx_description
1 polymer ?
#
loop_
_entity_poly.entity_id
_entity_poly.type
_entity_poly.pdbx_seq_one_letter_code
_entity_poly.pdbx_strand_id
1 'polypeptide(L)'
;MSKDWTLSIDFGTSNTAAAHTNPTRGGVEAVSLSHDRMTMPSSVYIETPEHVETGDVALNKAEGNPDGFLAAPKRVIPQQIFQINGYDIPASTPVAAVLESVVRRASREHNDHRPGELVLTHPEAWTDAEIKVLLDAATQLGLNATNIRTVSEPKAAAQYYSANQPLEPGDKIAVFDFGGGTLDVAVLEAQNDGSFHIVAARGDNSLGGKSFDALIRRWVDRQLEDDHPDQIEYLRRRAPLSDRHAVEDSIRRAKEVLSESPTATITVPGESESVRLTLTRNEFEDIIRQPVQRATDLTRQTLIDAGVTSPGDLKALYMTGGSSRVPMVQEEIKSLGPVANLDDPKMVVAQGALSAVAPIVTGLHTSTAPTTPTYAGQPGPASRPGQPSQTGQPSQAEPRKKNRTALAVGAVLGSVLLIGGIGAFALTRGGNDPAENQAQDGGTAAESAGESTAPTQTESAEPKTGEEIYAALPEKLQGAVQNCSMNSSGILAASSIQCKINVNSEGVEHFREVGRYASAYVNLAVSQEAAKRERALIKQGRYSKSDEGIMEESSDGSAAVGVDSDNLYDASVTYADTETGVVMSSFDFASPQDAVDWFKTYDLL
;
A
#
# COMPACT_ATOMS: atom_id res chain seq x y z
N MET A 1 11.80 23.58 33.89
CA MET A 1 11.58 23.99 32.51
C MET A 1 11.41 22.70 31.72
N SER A 2 10.21 22.42 31.25
CA SER A 2 9.93 21.32 30.30
C SER A 2 10.78 21.66 29.08
N LYS A 3 11.76 20.84 28.74
CA LYS A 3 12.47 20.97 27.47
C LYS A 3 11.48 20.54 26.42
N ASP A 4 11.06 21.44 25.56
CA ASP A 4 10.22 21.13 24.42
C ASP A 4 10.94 20.09 23.57
N TRP A 5 10.24 19.01 23.26
CA TRP A 5 10.72 17.95 22.41
C TRP A 5 9.80 17.82 21.19
N THR A 6 10.35 17.38 20.09
CA THR A 6 9.63 17.22 18.82
C THR A 6 9.43 15.73 18.55
N LEU A 7 8.24 15.38 18.12
CA LEU A 7 7.88 14.03 17.67
C LEU A 7 7.66 14.05 16.17
N SER A 8 8.25 13.10 15.46
CA SER A 8 7.87 12.81 14.08
C SER A 8 7.11 11.49 14.01
N ILE A 9 6.10 11.44 13.15
CA ILE A 9 5.31 10.22 12.88
C ILE A 9 5.26 9.99 11.39
N ASP A 10 5.77 8.84 10.98
CA ASP A 10 5.56 8.28 9.65
C ASP A 10 4.34 7.36 9.70
N PHE A 11 3.20 7.90 9.27
CA PHE A 11 1.94 7.19 9.20
C PHE A 11 1.85 6.38 7.90
N GLY A 12 2.36 5.16 7.92
CA GLY A 12 2.39 4.28 6.75
C GLY A 12 1.06 3.53 6.51
N THR A 13 0.91 2.97 5.31
CA THR A 13 -0.27 2.18 4.91
C THR A 13 -0.47 0.93 5.76
N SER A 14 0.60 0.24 6.11
CA SER A 14 0.55 -1.01 6.89
C SER A 14 1.10 -0.85 8.30
N ASN A 15 2.17 -0.09 8.46
CA ASN A 15 2.83 0.15 9.74
C ASN A 15 3.12 1.62 9.91
N THR A 16 3.03 2.08 11.15
CA THR A 16 3.39 3.42 11.60
C THR A 16 4.71 3.35 12.35
N ALA A 17 5.62 4.29 12.06
CA ALA A 17 6.89 4.49 12.75
C ALA A 17 6.93 5.88 13.38
N ALA A 18 7.79 6.08 14.38
CA ALA A 18 7.98 7.39 15.00
C ALA A 18 9.40 7.57 15.52
N ALA A 19 9.83 8.83 15.55
CA ALA A 19 11.08 9.24 16.15
C ALA A 19 10.91 10.54 16.95
N HIS A 20 11.77 10.77 17.90
CA HIS A 20 11.71 11.98 18.73
C HIS A 20 13.10 12.62 18.93
N THR A 21 13.11 13.90 19.21
CA THR A 21 14.32 14.56 19.67
C THR A 21 14.52 14.27 21.16
N ASN A 22 15.74 13.85 21.53
CA ASN A 22 16.07 13.64 22.93
C ASN A 22 16.65 14.93 23.54
N PRO A 23 15.90 15.68 24.38
CA PRO A 23 16.36 16.93 24.95
C PRO A 23 17.48 16.76 26.00
N THR A 24 17.73 15.55 26.46
CA THR A 24 18.73 15.27 27.50
C THR A 24 20.05 14.82 26.90
N ARG A 25 19.99 13.89 25.91
CA ARG A 25 21.17 13.32 25.26
C ARG A 25 21.57 14.07 24.00
N GLY A 26 20.63 14.81 23.41
CA GLY A 26 20.74 15.38 22.07
C GLY A 26 20.54 14.29 21.01
N GLY A 27 20.25 14.72 19.78
CA GLY A 27 20.04 13.82 18.65
C GLY A 27 18.60 13.31 18.50
N VAL A 28 18.43 12.39 17.54
CA VAL A 28 17.16 11.79 17.16
C VAL A 28 17.17 10.32 17.57
N GLU A 29 16.14 9.89 18.25
CA GLU A 29 15.95 8.51 18.71
C GLU A 29 14.63 7.97 18.17
N ALA A 30 14.59 6.68 17.81
CA ALA A 30 13.39 6.00 17.39
C ALA A 30 12.50 5.68 18.60
N VAL A 31 11.17 5.81 18.45
CA VAL A 31 10.18 5.45 19.48
C VAL A 31 9.85 3.97 19.36
N SER A 32 9.89 3.22 20.46
CA SER A 32 9.38 1.86 20.51
C SER A 32 7.85 1.86 20.55
N LEU A 33 7.21 1.45 19.46
CA LEU A 33 5.75 1.46 19.33
C LEU A 33 5.07 0.13 19.70
N SER A 34 5.83 -0.94 19.92
CA SER A 34 5.37 -2.25 20.42
C SER A 34 6.39 -2.82 21.38
N HIS A 35 6.07 -3.90 22.09
CA HIS A 35 6.98 -4.50 23.09
C HIS A 35 8.32 -4.94 22.49
N ASP A 36 8.31 -5.39 21.25
CA ASP A 36 9.45 -6.01 20.55
C ASP A 36 9.74 -5.37 19.18
N ARG A 37 8.99 -4.32 18.81
CA ARG A 37 9.10 -3.70 17.48
C ARG A 37 9.12 -2.17 17.59
N MET A 38 9.91 -1.52 16.74
CA MET A 38 9.94 -0.07 16.61
C MET A 38 8.72 0.48 15.87
N THR A 39 7.95 -0.36 15.20
CA THR A 39 6.73 0.01 14.47
C THR A 39 5.50 -0.62 15.10
N MET A 40 4.33 -0.05 14.82
CA MET A 40 3.04 -0.66 15.13
C MET A 40 2.19 -0.79 13.87
N PRO A 41 1.26 -1.78 13.80
CA PRO A 41 0.28 -1.82 12.72
C PRO A 41 -0.53 -0.53 12.67
N SER A 42 -0.75 0.02 11.47
CA SER A 42 -1.59 1.20 11.27
C SER A 42 -3.08 0.89 11.33
N SER A 43 -3.45 -0.40 11.39
CA SER A 43 -4.84 -0.85 11.44
C SER A 43 -5.60 -0.32 12.64
N VAL A 44 -6.89 -0.08 12.45
CA VAL A 44 -7.81 0.33 13.50
C VAL A 44 -9.05 -0.56 13.52
N TYR A 45 -9.72 -0.59 14.66
CA TYR A 45 -11.03 -1.17 14.85
C TYR A 45 -11.99 -0.09 15.34
N ILE A 46 -13.02 0.20 14.57
CA ILE A 46 -14.01 1.24 14.84
C ILE A 46 -15.28 0.57 15.36
N GLU A 47 -15.46 0.62 16.67
CA GLU A 47 -16.68 0.15 17.33
C GLU A 47 -17.80 1.20 17.20
N THR A 48 -17.48 2.44 17.51
CA THR A 48 -18.27 3.66 17.25
C THR A 48 -17.31 4.79 16.85
N PRO A 49 -17.82 5.93 16.34
CA PRO A 49 -16.97 7.09 16.02
C PRO A 49 -16.07 7.56 17.18
N GLU A 50 -16.52 7.36 18.44
CA GLU A 50 -15.81 7.75 19.66
C GLU A 50 -14.90 6.63 20.23
N HIS A 51 -15.11 5.39 19.79
CA HIS A 51 -14.36 4.23 20.27
C HIS A 51 -13.60 3.56 19.14
N VAL A 52 -12.33 3.95 18.99
CA VAL A 52 -11.42 3.44 17.97
C VAL A 52 -10.20 2.83 18.64
N GLU A 53 -10.00 1.54 18.45
CA GLU A 53 -8.79 0.83 18.88
C GLU A 53 -7.76 0.77 17.76
N THR A 54 -6.47 0.63 18.11
CA THR A 54 -5.37 0.72 17.14
C THR A 54 -4.39 -0.44 17.27
N GLY A 55 -3.69 -0.76 16.20
CA GLY A 55 -2.58 -1.72 16.19
C GLY A 55 -3.01 -3.14 16.53
N ASP A 56 -2.25 -3.82 17.37
CA ASP A 56 -2.49 -5.22 17.73
C ASP A 56 -3.83 -5.41 18.46
N VAL A 57 -4.33 -4.40 19.18
CA VAL A 57 -5.66 -4.46 19.83
C VAL A 57 -6.76 -4.44 18.77
N ALA A 58 -6.62 -3.65 17.73
CA ALA A 58 -7.56 -3.61 16.61
C ALA A 58 -7.62 -4.96 15.88
N LEU A 59 -6.46 -5.59 15.65
CA LEU A 59 -6.36 -6.92 15.06
C LEU A 59 -7.08 -7.97 15.91
N ASN A 60 -6.86 -7.95 17.23
CA ASN A 60 -7.50 -8.89 18.15
C ASN A 60 -9.03 -8.72 18.19
N LYS A 61 -9.55 -7.47 18.21
CA LYS A 61 -11.00 -7.23 18.15
C LYS A 61 -11.62 -7.71 16.82
N ALA A 62 -10.89 -7.61 15.72
CA ALA A 62 -11.34 -8.07 14.41
C ALA A 62 -11.59 -9.57 14.34
N GLU A 63 -10.91 -10.38 15.17
CA GLU A 63 -11.15 -11.83 15.28
C GLU A 63 -12.58 -12.15 15.76
N GLY A 64 -13.14 -11.31 16.62
CA GLY A 64 -14.49 -11.48 17.13
C GLY A 64 -15.58 -10.90 16.24
N ASN A 65 -15.31 -9.78 15.59
CA ASN A 65 -16.21 -9.10 14.65
C ASN A 65 -15.40 -8.30 13.63
N PRO A 66 -15.42 -8.66 12.34
CA PRO A 66 -14.64 -7.99 11.30
C PRO A 66 -15.23 -6.65 10.82
N ASP A 67 -16.52 -6.38 11.08
CA ASP A 67 -17.25 -5.28 10.44
C ASP A 67 -16.69 -3.90 10.77
N GLY A 68 -16.06 -3.76 11.94
CA GLY A 68 -15.39 -2.53 12.39
C GLY A 68 -13.90 -2.44 12.03
N PHE A 69 -13.32 -3.43 11.36
CA PHE A 69 -11.90 -3.49 11.12
C PHE A 69 -11.48 -2.76 9.84
N LEU A 70 -10.57 -1.82 9.98
CA LEU A 70 -9.94 -1.09 8.87
C LEU A 70 -8.43 -1.38 8.86
N ALA A 71 -7.99 -2.21 7.94
CA ALA A 71 -6.61 -2.70 7.85
C ALA A 71 -5.59 -1.64 7.42
N ALA A 72 -6.04 -0.58 6.72
CA ALA A 72 -5.16 0.44 6.14
C ALA A 72 -5.85 1.81 6.12
N PRO A 73 -5.89 2.53 7.26
CA PRO A 73 -6.56 3.83 7.36
C PRO A 73 -6.02 4.88 6.39
N LYS A 74 -4.75 4.80 6.01
CA LYS A 74 -4.15 5.71 5.01
C LYS A 74 -4.87 5.65 3.65
N ARG A 75 -5.46 4.50 3.30
CA ARG A 75 -6.16 4.30 2.02
C ARG A 75 -7.56 4.93 1.94
N VAL A 76 -8.16 5.29 3.07
CA VAL A 76 -9.47 5.97 3.07
C VAL A 76 -9.34 7.49 3.09
N ILE A 77 -8.14 8.04 3.24
CA ILE A 77 -7.89 9.49 3.24
C ILE A 77 -8.43 10.19 1.98
N PRO A 78 -8.23 9.68 0.75
CA PRO A 78 -8.79 10.31 -0.45
C PRO A 78 -10.32 10.37 -0.47
N GLN A 79 -10.99 9.47 0.26
CA GLN A 79 -12.46 9.42 0.31
C GLN A 79 -13.06 10.50 1.19
N GLN A 80 -12.29 11.14 2.07
CA GLN A 80 -12.69 12.14 3.07
C GLN A 80 -13.68 11.60 4.12
N ILE A 81 -14.72 10.91 3.71
CA ILE A 81 -15.72 10.21 4.53
C ILE A 81 -15.89 8.80 3.94
N PHE A 82 -15.97 7.80 4.80
CA PHE A 82 -16.19 6.41 4.40
C PHE A 82 -17.14 5.71 5.38
N GLN A 83 -17.74 4.61 4.94
CA GLN A 83 -18.67 3.83 5.76
C GLN A 83 -17.99 2.61 6.36
N ILE A 84 -18.18 2.41 7.67
CA ILE A 84 -17.72 1.23 8.39
C ILE A 84 -18.61 0.99 9.60
N ASN A 85 -18.93 -0.27 9.89
CA ASN A 85 -19.76 -0.69 11.02
C ASN A 85 -21.10 0.09 11.13
N GLY A 86 -21.66 0.49 9.98
CA GLY A 86 -22.93 1.23 9.90
C GLY A 86 -22.82 2.73 10.17
N TYR A 87 -21.62 3.28 10.33
CA TYR A 87 -21.37 4.71 10.55
C TYR A 87 -20.70 5.36 9.35
N ASP A 88 -21.05 6.62 9.09
CA ASP A 88 -20.29 7.51 8.21
C ASP A 88 -19.16 8.15 9.03
N ILE A 89 -17.93 7.82 8.73
CA ILE A 89 -16.74 8.20 9.51
C ILE A 89 -15.86 9.15 8.68
N PRO A 90 -15.50 10.35 9.21
CA PRO A 90 -14.44 11.15 8.62
C PRO A 90 -13.10 10.40 8.59
N ALA A 91 -12.39 10.45 7.47
CA ALA A 91 -11.10 9.78 7.32
C ALA A 91 -10.05 10.25 8.35
N SER A 92 -10.20 11.47 8.89
CA SER A 92 -9.37 11.99 9.99
C SER A 92 -9.55 11.23 11.31
N THR A 93 -10.70 10.59 11.56
CA THR A 93 -10.97 9.89 12.83
C THR A 93 -10.02 8.69 13.06
N PRO A 94 -9.93 7.70 12.17
CA PRO A 94 -8.98 6.59 12.35
C PRO A 94 -7.53 7.05 12.34
N VAL A 95 -7.20 8.07 11.56
CA VAL A 95 -5.85 8.65 11.55
C VAL A 95 -5.53 9.27 12.91
N ALA A 96 -6.42 10.08 13.48
CA ALA A 96 -6.26 10.68 14.80
C ALA A 96 -6.05 9.63 15.90
N ALA A 97 -6.79 8.52 15.85
CA ALA A 97 -6.63 7.43 16.81
C ALA A 97 -5.22 6.81 16.75
N VAL A 98 -4.68 6.59 15.56
CA VAL A 98 -3.30 6.08 15.40
C VAL A 98 -2.29 7.10 15.89
N LEU A 99 -2.41 8.38 15.49
CA LEU A 99 -1.51 9.44 15.94
C LEU A 99 -1.53 9.60 17.46
N GLU A 100 -2.72 9.60 18.10
CA GLU A 100 -2.84 9.68 19.57
C GLU A 100 -2.20 8.47 20.27
N SER A 101 -2.34 7.27 19.72
CA SER A 101 -1.68 6.06 20.24
C SER A 101 -0.15 6.22 20.23
N VAL A 102 0.42 6.79 19.16
CA VAL A 102 1.86 7.06 19.04
C VAL A 102 2.28 8.15 20.03
N VAL A 103 1.59 9.30 20.06
CA VAL A 103 1.88 10.42 20.99
C VAL A 103 1.88 9.93 22.43
N ARG A 104 0.89 9.15 22.83
CA ARG A 104 0.79 8.59 24.19
C ARG A 104 1.97 7.67 24.53
N ARG A 105 2.44 6.87 23.58
CA ARG A 105 3.60 5.97 23.78
C ARG A 105 4.90 6.76 23.89
N ALA A 106 5.13 7.68 22.96
CA ALA A 106 6.30 8.55 22.97
C ALA A 106 6.35 9.42 24.26
N SER A 107 5.21 9.96 24.72
CA SER A 107 5.14 10.76 25.94
C SER A 107 5.63 10.02 27.19
N ARG A 108 5.48 8.69 27.26
CA ARG A 108 6.00 7.89 28.40
C ARG A 108 7.52 8.00 28.56
N GLU A 109 8.25 8.13 27.45
CA GLU A 109 9.70 8.34 27.45
C GLU A 109 10.08 9.76 27.89
N HIS A 110 9.10 10.66 27.93
CA HIS A 110 9.23 12.06 28.34
C HIS A 110 8.45 12.39 29.63
N ASN A 111 8.31 11.44 30.55
CA ASN A 111 7.59 11.60 31.83
C ASN A 111 6.14 12.07 31.62
N ASP A 112 5.44 11.48 30.67
CA ASP A 112 4.07 11.77 30.25
C ASP A 112 3.82 13.21 29.75
N HIS A 113 4.90 13.96 29.41
CA HIS A 113 4.77 15.25 28.75
C HIS A 113 4.55 15.07 27.25
N ARG A 114 3.53 15.70 26.71
CA ARG A 114 3.25 15.70 25.28
C ARG A 114 4.34 16.48 24.49
N PRO A 115 4.54 16.17 23.21
CA PRO A 115 5.50 16.91 22.39
C PRO A 115 5.08 18.37 22.23
N GLY A 116 6.06 19.26 22.20
CA GLY A 116 5.85 20.68 21.89
C GLY A 116 5.60 20.92 20.41
N GLU A 117 6.12 20.05 19.54
CA GLU A 117 5.97 20.11 18.09
C GLU A 117 5.76 18.71 17.52
N LEU A 118 4.91 18.58 16.49
CA LEU A 118 4.62 17.35 15.76
C LEU A 118 4.99 17.52 14.29
N VAL A 119 5.73 16.56 13.75
CA VAL A 119 6.09 16.47 12.33
C VAL A 119 5.43 15.22 11.75
N LEU A 120 4.65 15.38 10.70
CA LEU A 120 3.96 14.29 10.03
C LEU A 120 4.49 14.11 8.62
N THR A 121 4.70 12.88 8.21
CA THR A 121 5.12 12.58 6.83
C THR A 121 3.92 12.26 5.95
N HIS A 122 4.05 12.53 4.67
CA HIS A 122 3.04 12.21 3.66
C HIS A 122 3.71 11.84 2.33
N PRO A 123 3.08 11.04 1.46
CA PRO A 123 3.52 10.83 0.09
C PRO A 123 3.64 12.15 -0.67
N GLU A 124 4.61 12.27 -1.58
CA GLU A 124 4.78 13.48 -2.39
C GLU A 124 3.58 13.73 -3.33
N ALA A 125 2.93 12.65 -3.78
CA ALA A 125 1.78 12.72 -4.68
C ALA A 125 0.47 13.19 -4.01
N TRP A 126 0.45 13.38 -2.68
CA TRP A 126 -0.77 13.81 -1.99
C TRP A 126 -1.14 15.24 -2.33
N THR A 127 -2.44 15.44 -2.54
CA THR A 127 -3.05 16.75 -2.72
C THR A 127 -3.19 17.50 -1.39
N ASP A 128 -3.43 18.81 -1.45
CA ASP A 128 -3.71 19.63 -0.25
C ASP A 128 -4.92 19.10 0.54
N ALA A 129 -5.91 18.47 -0.13
CA ALA A 129 -7.07 17.89 0.52
C ALA A 129 -6.71 16.66 1.36
N GLU A 130 -5.79 15.81 0.89
CA GLU A 130 -5.32 14.64 1.63
C GLU A 130 -4.42 15.05 2.79
N ILE A 131 -3.51 16.01 2.56
CA ILE A 131 -2.67 16.59 3.62
C ILE A 131 -3.55 17.24 4.69
N LYS A 132 -4.66 17.90 4.28
CA LYS A 132 -5.60 18.49 5.22
C LYS A 132 -6.24 17.46 6.14
N VAL A 133 -6.60 16.27 5.66
CA VAL A 133 -7.12 15.17 6.52
C VAL A 133 -6.11 14.80 7.60
N LEU A 134 -4.83 14.73 7.25
CA LEU A 134 -3.75 14.43 8.19
C LEU A 134 -3.60 15.55 9.24
N LEU A 135 -3.67 16.80 8.82
CA LEU A 135 -3.62 17.97 9.72
C LEU A 135 -4.85 18.05 10.63
N ASP A 136 -6.05 17.80 10.08
CA ASP A 136 -7.30 17.75 10.84
C ASP A 136 -7.26 16.63 11.91
N ALA A 137 -6.66 15.47 11.57
CA ALA A 137 -6.43 14.40 12.54
C ALA A 137 -5.47 14.84 13.66
N ALA A 138 -4.37 15.51 13.31
CA ALA A 138 -3.39 15.99 14.28
C ALA A 138 -3.95 17.09 15.22
N THR A 139 -4.83 17.96 14.73
CA THR A 139 -5.47 18.98 15.57
C THR A 139 -6.42 18.38 16.62
N GLN A 140 -7.00 17.20 16.37
CA GLN A 140 -7.82 16.48 17.34
C GLN A 140 -7.03 16.04 18.58
N LEU A 141 -5.69 15.97 18.47
CA LEU A 141 -4.81 15.64 19.59
C LEU A 141 -4.65 16.80 20.60
N GLY A 142 -5.26 17.95 20.35
CA GLY A 142 -5.15 19.13 21.21
C GLY A 142 -3.81 19.88 21.12
N LEU A 143 -3.00 19.61 20.10
CA LEU A 143 -1.81 20.38 19.79
C LEU A 143 -2.20 21.66 19.05
N ASN A 144 -1.42 22.73 19.25
CA ASN A 144 -1.64 23.95 18.49
C ASN A 144 -1.28 23.71 17.02
N ALA A 145 -2.16 24.10 16.11
CA ALA A 145 -1.95 23.95 14.67
C ALA A 145 -0.62 24.57 14.18
N THR A 146 -0.13 25.63 14.82
CA THR A 146 1.16 26.25 14.50
C THR A 146 2.38 25.37 14.85
N ASN A 147 2.17 24.35 15.67
CA ASN A 147 3.19 23.40 16.10
C ASN A 147 3.10 22.05 15.35
N ILE A 148 2.28 21.99 14.32
CA ILE A 148 2.15 20.82 13.45
C ILE A 148 2.76 21.17 12.11
N ARG A 149 3.73 20.36 11.67
CA ARG A 149 4.39 20.50 10.36
C ARG A 149 4.23 19.23 9.57
N THR A 150 4.31 19.35 8.26
CA THR A 150 4.34 18.22 7.34
C THR A 150 5.61 18.24 6.50
N VAL A 151 6.07 17.08 6.12
CA VAL A 151 7.20 16.88 5.21
C VAL A 151 6.91 15.67 4.32
N SER A 152 7.28 15.75 3.04
CA SER A 152 7.09 14.59 2.17
C SER A 152 8.08 13.47 2.51
N GLU A 153 7.60 12.22 2.40
CA GLU A 153 8.37 11.01 2.70
C GLU A 153 9.72 10.97 1.96
N PRO A 154 9.80 11.27 0.64
CA PRO A 154 11.09 11.28 -0.05
C PRO A 154 12.04 12.38 0.44
N LYS A 155 11.54 13.58 0.82
CA LYS A 155 12.39 14.61 1.41
C LYS A 155 12.92 14.21 2.78
N ALA A 156 12.08 13.60 3.60
CA ALA A 156 12.50 13.07 4.90
C ALA A 156 13.59 12.00 4.73
N ALA A 157 13.38 11.03 3.83
CA ALA A 157 14.38 10.00 3.53
C ALA A 157 15.70 10.61 3.02
N ALA A 158 15.63 11.56 2.08
CA ALA A 158 16.80 12.26 1.56
C ALA A 158 17.59 12.96 2.67
N GLN A 159 16.89 13.63 3.60
CA GLN A 159 17.51 14.32 4.72
C GLN A 159 18.20 13.36 5.69
N TYR A 160 17.61 12.18 5.93
CA TYR A 160 18.24 11.14 6.76
C TYR A 160 19.58 10.69 6.17
N TYR A 161 19.58 10.36 4.89
CA TYR A 161 20.77 9.84 4.23
C TYR A 161 21.85 10.90 4.01
N SER A 162 21.47 12.15 3.70
CA SER A 162 22.42 13.25 3.50
C SER A 162 23.19 13.62 4.77
N ALA A 163 22.64 13.33 5.95
CA ALA A 163 23.34 13.53 7.22
C ALA A 163 24.64 12.69 7.32
N ASN A 164 24.69 11.55 6.64
CA ASN A 164 25.84 10.64 6.63
C ASN A 164 26.70 10.75 5.36
N GLN A 165 26.18 11.33 4.28
CA GLN A 165 26.88 11.54 3.01
C GLN A 165 26.66 12.99 2.56
N PRO A 166 27.61 13.90 2.77
CA PRO A 166 27.49 15.27 2.28
C PRO A 166 27.26 15.29 0.76
N LEU A 167 26.24 16.02 0.35
CA LEU A 167 25.88 16.24 -1.04
C LEU A 167 26.26 17.65 -1.45
N GLU A 168 26.78 17.81 -2.65
CA GLU A 168 27.03 19.11 -3.24
C GLU A 168 25.76 19.66 -3.91
N PRO A 169 25.56 20.97 -3.94
CA PRO A 169 24.44 21.56 -4.68
C PRO A 169 24.45 21.10 -6.15
N GLY A 170 23.31 20.65 -6.63
CA GLY A 170 23.13 20.05 -7.95
C GLY A 170 23.32 18.53 -7.99
N ASP A 171 23.83 17.89 -6.92
CA ASP A 171 23.85 16.43 -6.84
C ASP A 171 22.42 15.89 -6.84
N LYS A 172 22.16 14.89 -7.68
CA LYS A 172 20.87 14.19 -7.74
C LYS A 172 20.94 12.89 -6.96
N ILE A 173 19.89 12.63 -6.20
CA ILE A 173 19.66 11.37 -5.51
C ILE A 173 18.27 10.84 -5.85
N ALA A 174 18.10 9.53 -5.82
CA ALA A 174 16.79 8.91 -5.93
C ALA A 174 16.38 8.27 -4.59
N VAL A 175 15.11 8.37 -4.26
CA VAL A 175 14.46 7.63 -3.16
C VAL A 175 13.47 6.66 -3.79
N PHE A 176 13.64 5.39 -3.49
CA PHE A 176 12.78 4.29 -3.91
C PHE A 176 12.09 3.74 -2.66
N ASP A 177 10.86 4.15 -2.42
CA ASP A 177 10.05 3.68 -1.28
C ASP A 177 9.09 2.58 -1.72
N PHE A 178 9.48 1.33 -1.44
CA PHE A 178 8.66 0.18 -1.76
C PHE A 178 8.04 -0.39 -0.48
N GLY A 179 6.88 0.15 -0.16
CA GLY A 179 6.14 -0.13 1.05
C GLY A 179 5.34 -1.43 1.02
N GLY A 180 4.46 -1.57 2.01
CA GLY A 180 3.52 -2.69 2.07
C GLY A 180 2.32 -2.54 1.13
N GLY A 181 2.02 -1.33 0.66
CA GLY A 181 0.82 -1.04 -0.13
C GLY A 181 1.06 -0.19 -1.37
N THR A 182 2.18 0.53 -1.44
CA THR A 182 2.51 1.47 -2.51
C THR A 182 3.98 1.35 -2.88
N LEU A 183 4.29 1.76 -4.11
CA LEU A 183 5.62 2.11 -4.55
C LEU A 183 5.64 3.60 -4.86
N ASP A 184 6.56 4.33 -4.26
CA ASP A 184 6.80 5.74 -4.50
C ASP A 184 8.28 5.94 -4.88
N VAL A 185 8.53 6.61 -6.00
CA VAL A 185 9.88 6.91 -6.48
C VAL A 185 9.99 8.41 -6.72
N ALA A 186 11.02 9.02 -6.14
CA ALA A 186 11.32 10.44 -6.34
C ALA A 186 12.79 10.64 -6.63
N VAL A 187 13.09 11.57 -7.52
CA VAL A 187 14.44 12.10 -7.76
C VAL A 187 14.51 13.50 -7.20
N LEU A 188 15.49 13.71 -6.35
CA LEU A 188 15.70 14.98 -5.63
C LEU A 188 17.07 15.56 -5.99
N GLU A 189 17.14 16.88 -6.07
CA GLU A 189 18.36 17.64 -6.28
C GLU A 189 18.71 18.44 -5.02
N ALA A 190 19.95 18.30 -4.56
CA ALA A 190 20.46 19.04 -3.41
C ALA A 190 20.58 20.53 -3.72
N GLN A 191 20.11 21.38 -2.80
CA GLN A 191 20.14 22.84 -2.94
C GLN A 191 21.27 23.47 -2.10
N ASN A 192 21.61 24.73 -2.41
CA ASN A 192 22.67 25.49 -1.71
C ASN A 192 22.42 25.66 -0.20
N ASP A 193 21.17 25.63 0.24
CA ASP A 193 20.76 25.76 1.63
C ASP A 193 20.67 24.43 2.38
N GLY A 194 21.06 23.32 1.75
CA GLY A 194 20.99 21.97 2.29
C GLY A 194 19.58 21.36 2.23
N SER A 195 18.63 22.03 1.60
CA SER A 195 17.30 21.48 1.31
C SER A 195 17.33 20.64 0.03
N PHE A 196 16.20 19.96 -0.26
CA PHE A 196 16.02 19.15 -1.45
C PHE A 196 14.85 19.67 -2.30
N HIS A 197 15.11 19.81 -3.60
CA HIS A 197 14.08 20.05 -4.59
C HIS A 197 13.72 18.73 -5.30
N ILE A 198 12.43 18.41 -5.41
CA ILE A 198 11.97 17.23 -6.16
C ILE A 198 11.96 17.58 -7.64
N VAL A 199 12.75 16.85 -8.41
CA VAL A 199 12.89 17.02 -9.87
C VAL A 199 11.85 16.19 -10.62
N ALA A 200 11.61 14.96 -10.16
CA ALA A 200 10.59 14.07 -10.69
C ALA A 200 10.09 13.13 -9.60
N ALA A 201 8.82 12.76 -9.66
CA ALA A 201 8.24 11.76 -8.77
C ALA A 201 7.16 10.97 -9.52
N ARG A 202 7.09 9.66 -9.24
CA ARG A 202 6.05 8.75 -9.72
C ARG A 202 5.69 7.76 -8.61
N GLY A 203 4.43 7.30 -8.61
CA GLY A 203 3.97 6.30 -7.66
C GLY A 203 3.05 5.27 -8.30
N ASP A 204 2.90 4.11 -7.64
CA ASP A 204 1.93 3.07 -7.99
C ASP A 204 1.30 2.52 -6.72
N ASN A 205 0.01 2.83 -6.51
CA ASN A 205 -0.77 2.42 -5.34
C ASN A 205 -1.20 0.94 -5.38
N SER A 206 -0.94 0.24 -6.49
CA SER A 206 -1.22 -1.19 -6.64
C SER A 206 0.02 -2.07 -6.40
N LEU A 207 1.21 -1.48 -6.40
CA LEU A 207 2.46 -2.17 -6.14
C LEU A 207 2.87 -2.05 -4.66
N GLY A 208 3.15 -3.18 -4.03
CA GLY A 208 3.58 -3.23 -2.64
C GLY A 208 3.64 -4.65 -2.10
N GLY A 209 4.08 -4.82 -0.87
CA GLY A 209 4.15 -6.12 -0.22
C GLY A 209 2.82 -6.89 -0.19
N LYS A 210 1.69 -6.18 -0.16
CA LYS A 210 0.35 -6.80 -0.22
C LYS A 210 0.03 -7.39 -1.60
N SER A 211 0.54 -6.81 -2.69
CA SER A 211 0.41 -7.42 -4.01
C SER A 211 1.22 -8.72 -4.11
N PHE A 212 2.40 -8.78 -3.48
CA PHE A 212 3.16 -10.03 -3.35
C PHE A 212 2.41 -11.07 -2.52
N ASP A 213 1.81 -10.67 -1.38
CA ASP A 213 1.01 -11.55 -0.54
C ASP A 213 -0.17 -12.15 -1.33
N ALA A 214 -0.85 -11.35 -2.15
CA ALA A 214 -1.95 -11.81 -2.99
C ALA A 214 -1.48 -12.84 -4.05
N LEU A 215 -0.31 -12.65 -4.64
CA LEU A 215 0.28 -13.61 -5.59
C LEU A 215 0.68 -14.92 -4.89
N ILE A 216 1.29 -14.85 -3.70
CA ILE A 216 1.58 -16.04 -2.90
C ILE A 216 0.29 -16.75 -2.52
N ARG A 217 -0.78 -16.01 -2.18
CA ARG A 217 -2.09 -16.59 -1.87
C ARG A 217 -2.64 -17.40 -3.06
N ARG A 218 -2.52 -16.91 -4.27
CA ARG A 218 -2.90 -17.65 -5.48
C ARG A 218 -2.07 -18.93 -5.66
N TRP A 219 -0.77 -18.87 -5.36
CA TRP A 219 0.10 -20.04 -5.37
C TRP A 219 -0.37 -21.06 -4.33
N VAL A 220 -0.68 -20.64 -3.09
CA VAL A 220 -1.25 -21.50 -2.03
C VAL A 220 -2.56 -22.15 -2.50
N ASP A 221 -3.47 -21.35 -3.07
CA ASP A 221 -4.77 -21.87 -3.52
C ASP A 221 -4.60 -22.95 -4.61
N ARG A 222 -3.67 -22.79 -5.56
CA ARG A 222 -3.34 -23.81 -6.56
C ARG A 222 -2.78 -25.09 -5.94
N GLN A 223 -1.82 -24.98 -5.01
CA GLN A 223 -1.28 -26.16 -4.33
C GLN A 223 -2.37 -26.94 -3.58
N LEU A 224 -3.34 -26.24 -3.02
CA LEU A 224 -4.46 -26.88 -2.32
C LEU A 224 -5.50 -27.48 -3.29
N GLU A 225 -5.75 -26.86 -4.44
CA GLU A 225 -6.67 -27.39 -5.46
C GLU A 225 -6.22 -28.75 -5.99
N ASP A 226 -4.91 -28.93 -6.17
CA ASP A 226 -4.34 -30.16 -6.69
C ASP A 226 -4.32 -31.28 -5.62
N ASP A 227 -3.84 -30.97 -4.40
CA ASP A 227 -3.54 -31.99 -3.38
C ASP A 227 -4.55 -32.05 -2.23
N HIS A 228 -5.28 -30.96 -1.95
CA HIS A 228 -6.14 -30.80 -0.78
C HIS A 228 -7.46 -30.03 -1.10
N PRO A 229 -8.31 -30.51 -2.03
CA PRO A 229 -9.52 -29.78 -2.46
C PRO A 229 -10.51 -29.49 -1.33
N ASP A 230 -10.62 -30.39 -0.34
CA ASP A 230 -11.48 -30.18 0.82
C ASP A 230 -11.04 -29.00 1.68
N GLN A 231 -9.72 -28.73 1.74
CA GLN A 231 -9.12 -27.63 2.47
C GLN A 231 -9.47 -26.29 1.83
N ILE A 232 -9.40 -26.20 0.51
CA ILE A 232 -9.74 -24.96 -0.17
C ILE A 232 -11.25 -24.66 -0.08
N GLU A 233 -12.11 -25.70 -0.16
CA GLU A 233 -13.54 -25.53 0.07
C GLU A 233 -13.83 -25.05 1.50
N TYR A 234 -13.14 -25.61 2.50
CA TYR A 234 -13.23 -25.14 3.88
C TYR A 234 -12.89 -23.65 3.97
N LEU A 235 -11.73 -23.21 3.47
CA LEU A 235 -11.28 -21.82 3.53
C LEU A 235 -12.24 -20.86 2.83
N ARG A 236 -12.80 -21.26 1.69
CA ARG A 236 -13.70 -20.41 0.89
C ARG A 236 -15.08 -20.27 1.52
N ARG A 237 -15.62 -21.32 2.12
CA ARG A 237 -17.05 -21.38 2.51
C ARG A 237 -17.31 -21.47 4.01
N ARG A 238 -16.44 -22.14 4.78
CA ARG A 238 -16.73 -22.53 6.16
C ARG A 238 -15.75 -21.97 7.20
N ALA A 239 -14.56 -21.61 6.78
CA ALA A 239 -13.52 -21.15 7.70
C ALA A 239 -13.95 -19.87 8.44
N PRO A 240 -13.78 -19.83 9.76
CA PRO A 240 -13.96 -18.61 10.51
C PRO A 240 -12.94 -17.55 10.08
N LEU A 241 -13.19 -16.31 10.42
CA LEU A 241 -12.32 -15.19 10.04
C LEU A 241 -10.90 -15.37 10.58
N SER A 242 -10.76 -15.91 11.81
CA SER A 242 -9.47 -16.23 12.43
C SER A 242 -8.58 -17.11 11.55
N ASP A 243 -9.16 -18.14 10.93
CA ASP A 243 -8.42 -19.07 10.09
C ASP A 243 -8.00 -18.42 8.76
N ARG A 244 -8.87 -17.58 8.19
CA ARG A 244 -8.53 -16.79 6.99
C ARG A 244 -7.39 -15.82 7.28
N HIS A 245 -7.44 -15.10 8.39
CA HIS A 245 -6.35 -14.22 8.84
C HIS A 245 -5.07 -15.00 9.15
N ALA A 246 -5.17 -16.21 9.71
CA ALA A 246 -4.00 -17.04 9.98
C ALA A 246 -3.25 -17.43 8.68
N VAL A 247 -3.99 -17.69 7.60
CA VAL A 247 -3.37 -17.93 6.27
C VAL A 247 -2.67 -16.68 5.78
N GLU A 248 -3.33 -15.51 5.82
CA GLU A 248 -2.74 -14.23 5.37
C GLU A 248 -1.50 -13.88 6.18
N ASP A 249 -1.53 -14.08 7.48
CA ASP A 249 -0.40 -13.87 8.38
C ASP A 249 0.75 -14.85 8.11
N SER A 250 0.42 -16.11 7.80
CA SER A 250 1.41 -17.13 7.44
C SER A 250 2.10 -16.80 6.11
N ILE A 251 1.33 -16.33 5.12
CA ILE A 251 1.85 -15.86 3.82
C ILE A 251 2.77 -14.66 4.03
N ARG A 252 2.32 -13.64 4.75
CA ARG A 252 3.12 -12.45 5.02
C ARG A 252 4.45 -12.80 5.71
N ARG A 253 4.42 -13.65 6.74
CA ARG A 253 5.63 -14.13 7.42
C ARG A 253 6.54 -14.92 6.49
N ALA A 254 5.98 -15.79 5.66
CA ALA A 254 6.76 -16.55 4.68
C ALA A 254 7.48 -15.62 3.69
N LYS A 255 6.79 -14.61 3.16
CA LYS A 255 7.41 -13.56 2.32
C LYS A 255 8.58 -12.85 3.03
N GLU A 256 8.39 -12.45 4.28
CA GLU A 256 9.44 -11.79 5.07
C GLU A 256 10.65 -12.73 5.30
N VAL A 257 10.40 -13.99 5.64
CA VAL A 257 11.43 -15.02 5.84
C VAL A 257 12.20 -15.30 4.55
N LEU A 258 11.53 -15.30 3.39
CA LEU A 258 12.17 -15.53 2.09
C LEU A 258 13.13 -14.41 1.68
N SER A 259 13.09 -13.24 2.32
CA SER A 259 14.14 -12.22 2.15
C SER A 259 15.47 -12.63 2.80
N GLU A 260 15.46 -13.50 3.80
CA GLU A 260 16.63 -13.92 4.56
C GLU A 260 16.98 -15.41 4.39
N SER A 261 15.97 -16.27 4.15
CA SER A 261 16.08 -17.72 4.04
C SER A 261 15.78 -18.22 2.62
N PRO A 262 16.38 -19.34 2.17
CA PRO A 262 16.06 -19.94 0.88
C PRO A 262 14.68 -20.62 0.81
N THR A 263 14.06 -20.88 1.96
CA THR A 263 12.74 -21.53 2.05
C THR A 263 11.93 -20.97 3.21
N ALA A 264 10.61 -20.99 3.07
CA ALA A 264 9.66 -20.66 4.13
C ALA A 264 8.48 -21.64 4.14
N THR A 265 7.86 -21.83 5.31
CA THR A 265 6.68 -22.68 5.46
C THR A 265 5.44 -21.82 5.62
N ILE A 266 4.42 -22.09 4.81
CA ILE A 266 3.09 -21.52 4.92
C ILE A 266 2.19 -22.58 5.55
N THR A 267 1.58 -22.23 6.70
CA THR A 267 0.62 -23.10 7.39
C THR A 267 -0.80 -22.66 7.05
N VAL A 268 -1.58 -23.58 6.54
CA VAL A 268 -2.96 -23.36 6.15
C VAL A 268 -3.88 -24.13 7.11
N PRO A 269 -4.68 -23.45 7.95
CA PRO A 269 -5.62 -24.11 8.84
C PRO A 269 -6.67 -24.91 8.08
N GLY A 270 -7.15 -25.99 8.68
CA GLY A 270 -8.24 -26.81 8.15
C GLY A 270 -9.21 -27.21 9.25
N GLU A 271 -10.33 -27.80 8.86
CA GLU A 271 -11.38 -28.22 9.79
C GLU A 271 -10.89 -29.25 10.82
N SER A 272 -9.99 -30.13 10.41
CA SER A 272 -9.42 -31.18 11.29
C SER A 272 -7.91 -31.05 11.43
N GLU A 273 -7.19 -30.81 10.37
CA GLU A 273 -5.73 -30.76 10.31
C GLU A 273 -5.26 -29.58 9.47
N SER A 274 -4.12 -29.01 9.83
CA SER A 274 -3.48 -27.95 9.07
C SER A 274 -2.56 -28.53 8.00
N VAL A 275 -2.62 -27.97 6.80
CA VAL A 275 -1.68 -28.27 5.70
C VAL A 275 -0.47 -27.35 5.81
N ARG A 276 0.72 -27.87 5.52
CA ARG A 276 1.97 -27.10 5.46
C ARG A 276 2.55 -27.17 4.07
N LEU A 277 2.66 -26.00 3.46
CA LEU A 277 3.27 -25.83 2.14
C LEU A 277 4.66 -25.21 2.32
N THR A 278 5.63 -25.67 1.56
CA THR A 278 6.97 -25.10 1.55
C THR A 278 7.14 -24.30 0.26
N LEU A 279 7.37 -23.00 0.41
CA LEU A 279 7.67 -22.09 -0.70
C LEU A 279 9.18 -21.81 -0.70
N THR A 280 9.84 -22.03 -1.83
CA THR A 280 11.24 -21.67 -2.02
C THR A 280 11.40 -20.23 -2.47
N ARG A 281 12.59 -19.62 -2.25
CA ARG A 281 12.89 -18.27 -2.73
C ARG A 281 12.77 -18.17 -4.26
N ASN A 282 13.24 -19.18 -4.99
CA ASN A 282 13.16 -19.17 -6.45
C ASN A 282 11.70 -19.13 -6.95
N GLU A 283 10.83 -19.96 -6.38
CA GLU A 283 9.39 -19.93 -6.70
C GLU A 283 8.77 -18.59 -6.34
N PHE A 284 9.14 -18.03 -5.18
CA PHE A 284 8.68 -16.71 -4.77
C PHE A 284 9.13 -15.62 -5.74
N GLU A 285 10.39 -15.62 -6.14
CA GLU A 285 10.94 -14.68 -7.12
C GLU A 285 10.27 -14.82 -8.49
N ASP A 286 9.95 -16.05 -8.92
CA ASP A 286 9.17 -16.27 -10.14
C ASP A 286 7.75 -15.69 -10.02
N ILE A 287 7.09 -15.90 -8.88
CA ILE A 287 5.75 -15.38 -8.58
C ILE A 287 5.71 -13.84 -8.64
N ILE A 288 6.76 -13.16 -8.12
CA ILE A 288 6.78 -11.69 -8.02
C ILE A 288 7.53 -11.02 -9.18
N ARG A 289 8.01 -11.75 -10.16
CA ARG A 289 8.82 -11.22 -11.26
C ARG A 289 8.15 -10.04 -11.98
N GLN A 290 6.89 -10.19 -12.34
CA GLN A 290 6.15 -9.16 -13.08
C GLN A 290 5.96 -7.87 -12.27
N PRO A 291 5.46 -7.88 -11.02
CA PRO A 291 5.38 -6.63 -10.24
C PRO A 291 6.76 -6.02 -9.95
N VAL A 292 7.82 -6.81 -9.79
CA VAL A 292 9.17 -6.26 -9.64
C VAL A 292 9.63 -5.58 -10.94
N GLN A 293 9.36 -6.18 -12.10
CA GLN A 293 9.66 -5.55 -13.39
C GLN A 293 8.92 -4.21 -13.55
N ARG A 294 7.63 -4.15 -13.20
CA ARG A 294 6.86 -2.89 -13.21
C ARG A 294 7.48 -1.83 -12.29
N ALA A 295 7.93 -2.24 -11.11
CA ALA A 295 8.60 -1.33 -10.17
C ALA A 295 9.91 -0.79 -10.76
N THR A 296 10.70 -1.65 -11.40
CA THR A 296 11.94 -1.28 -12.07
C THR A 296 11.69 -0.33 -13.25
N ASP A 297 10.66 -0.58 -14.05
CA ASP A 297 10.30 0.26 -15.20
C ASP A 297 9.78 1.63 -14.75
N LEU A 298 8.96 1.70 -13.69
CA LEU A 298 8.50 2.95 -13.10
C LEU A 298 9.69 3.76 -12.58
N THR A 299 10.64 3.11 -11.91
CA THR A 299 11.85 3.75 -11.40
C THR A 299 12.69 4.30 -12.55
N ARG A 300 12.93 3.50 -13.58
CA ARG A 300 13.67 3.93 -14.78
C ARG A 300 13.02 5.15 -15.44
N GLN A 301 11.69 5.15 -15.56
CA GLN A 301 10.98 6.28 -16.14
C GLN A 301 11.12 7.55 -15.29
N THR A 302 11.04 7.42 -13.95
CA THR A 302 11.24 8.57 -13.05
C THR A 302 12.64 9.15 -13.16
N LEU A 303 13.66 8.30 -13.32
CA LEU A 303 15.04 8.73 -13.54
C LEU A 303 15.18 9.50 -14.87
N ILE A 304 14.56 9.00 -15.96
CA ILE A 304 14.54 9.66 -17.27
C ILE A 304 13.87 11.03 -17.17
N ASP A 305 12.71 11.13 -16.52
CA ASP A 305 11.99 12.40 -16.32
C ASP A 305 12.83 13.43 -15.55
N ALA A 306 13.69 12.96 -14.65
CA ALA A 306 14.64 13.80 -13.92
C ALA A 306 15.91 14.14 -14.71
N GLY A 307 16.04 13.70 -15.97
CA GLY A 307 17.24 13.88 -16.78
C GLY A 307 18.45 13.07 -16.30
N VAL A 308 18.21 11.97 -15.59
CA VAL A 308 19.22 10.97 -15.23
C VAL A 308 19.28 9.95 -16.36
N THR A 309 20.29 10.04 -17.22
CA THR A 309 20.43 9.23 -18.42
C THR A 309 21.41 8.07 -18.28
N SER A 310 22.26 8.15 -17.26
CA SER A 310 23.22 7.10 -16.90
C SER A 310 23.29 6.93 -15.38
N PRO A 311 23.69 5.74 -14.88
CA PRO A 311 23.87 5.52 -13.44
C PRO A 311 24.83 6.51 -12.78
N GLY A 312 25.78 7.07 -13.52
CA GLY A 312 26.78 8.05 -13.04
C GLY A 312 26.20 9.46 -12.83
N ASP A 313 25.03 9.77 -13.38
CA ASP A 313 24.32 11.05 -13.18
C ASP A 313 23.61 11.11 -11.83
N LEU A 314 23.51 9.96 -11.13
CA LEU A 314 22.90 9.80 -9.84
C LEU A 314 23.98 9.58 -8.78
N LYS A 315 23.97 10.41 -7.74
CA LYS A 315 24.91 10.31 -6.63
C LYS A 315 24.67 9.09 -5.76
N ALA A 316 23.40 8.80 -5.48
CA ALA A 316 22.94 7.67 -4.72
C ALA A 316 21.48 7.34 -5.03
N LEU A 317 21.13 6.05 -4.91
CA LEU A 317 19.76 5.55 -4.87
C LEU A 317 19.51 4.96 -3.48
N TYR A 318 18.59 5.55 -2.75
CA TYR A 318 18.22 5.12 -1.41
C TYR A 318 16.94 4.28 -1.46
N MET A 319 16.99 3.12 -0.84
CA MET A 319 15.86 2.21 -0.77
C MET A 319 15.21 2.27 0.61
N THR A 320 13.90 2.49 0.66
CA THR A 320 13.09 2.50 1.88
C THR A 320 11.84 1.63 1.68
N GLY A 321 11.07 1.42 2.74
CA GLY A 321 9.93 0.51 2.72
C GLY A 321 10.30 -0.98 2.88
N GLY A 322 9.36 -1.76 3.42
CA GLY A 322 9.62 -3.18 3.76
C GLY A 322 9.87 -4.09 2.57
N SER A 323 9.23 -3.80 1.42
CA SER A 323 9.37 -4.61 0.19
C SER A 323 10.73 -4.41 -0.50
N SER A 324 11.42 -3.32 -0.20
CA SER A 324 12.82 -3.07 -0.65
C SER A 324 13.83 -4.08 -0.10
N ARG A 325 13.45 -4.87 0.92
CA ARG A 325 14.32 -5.93 1.47
C ARG A 325 14.34 -7.20 0.63
N VAL A 326 13.42 -7.36 -0.30
CA VAL A 326 13.35 -8.55 -1.18
C VAL A 326 14.60 -8.58 -2.07
N PRO A 327 15.38 -9.68 -2.09
CA PRO A 327 16.65 -9.75 -2.82
C PRO A 327 16.52 -9.43 -4.31
N MET A 328 15.48 -9.96 -4.97
CA MET A 328 15.20 -9.66 -6.37
C MET A 328 14.98 -8.17 -6.62
N VAL A 329 14.24 -7.48 -5.74
CA VAL A 329 14.03 -6.03 -5.84
C VAL A 329 15.36 -5.28 -5.73
N GLN A 330 16.19 -5.66 -4.78
CA GLN A 330 17.51 -5.04 -4.59
C GLN A 330 18.41 -5.21 -5.82
N GLU A 331 18.41 -6.40 -6.42
CA GLU A 331 19.24 -6.69 -7.58
C GLU A 331 18.79 -5.90 -8.82
N GLU A 332 17.49 -5.84 -9.08
CA GLU A 332 16.95 -5.08 -10.20
C GLU A 332 17.22 -3.58 -10.06
N ILE A 333 17.03 -3.02 -8.86
CA ILE A 333 17.24 -1.60 -8.61
C ILE A 333 18.72 -1.20 -8.65
N LYS A 334 19.65 -2.08 -8.26
CA LYS A 334 21.10 -1.85 -8.39
C LYS A 334 21.53 -1.57 -9.84
N SER A 335 20.83 -2.12 -10.81
CA SER A 335 21.10 -1.88 -12.22
C SER A 335 20.83 -0.44 -12.67
N LEU A 336 20.03 0.33 -11.92
CA LEU A 336 19.58 1.68 -12.25
C LEU A 336 20.49 2.78 -11.69
N GLY A 337 21.25 2.49 -10.63
CA GLY A 337 22.12 3.48 -10.01
C GLY A 337 22.87 2.97 -8.80
N PRO A 338 23.75 3.77 -8.20
CA PRO A 338 24.53 3.39 -7.03
C PRO A 338 23.61 3.31 -5.80
N VAL A 339 23.19 2.07 -5.44
CA VAL A 339 22.40 1.85 -4.24
C VAL A 339 23.27 2.10 -3.00
N ALA A 340 22.84 3.05 -2.17
CA ALA A 340 23.48 3.32 -0.89
C ALA A 340 23.08 2.28 0.16
N ASN A 341 23.92 2.11 1.21
CA ASN A 341 23.68 1.13 2.26
C ASN A 341 22.29 1.30 2.90
N LEU A 342 21.60 0.18 3.06
CA LEU A 342 20.29 0.08 3.70
C LEU A 342 20.47 0.12 5.23
N ASP A 343 20.00 1.21 5.83
CA ASP A 343 19.60 1.21 7.24
C ASP A 343 18.22 0.54 7.40
N ASP A 344 17.67 0.45 8.62
CA ASP A 344 16.30 -0.08 8.75
C ASP A 344 15.30 0.82 7.99
N PRO A 345 14.82 0.38 6.82
CA PRO A 345 14.04 1.23 5.94
C PRO A 345 12.72 1.70 6.56
N LYS A 346 12.27 1.04 7.63
CA LYS A 346 11.03 1.43 8.33
C LYS A 346 11.21 2.66 9.24
N MET A 347 12.45 3.02 9.61
CA MET A 347 12.74 4.13 10.54
C MET A 347 13.30 5.37 9.85
N VAL A 348 13.81 5.21 8.62
CA VAL A 348 14.48 6.27 7.86
C VAL A 348 13.63 7.53 7.71
N VAL A 349 12.37 7.34 7.29
CA VAL A 349 11.44 8.45 7.04
C VAL A 349 11.10 9.18 8.34
N ALA A 350 10.78 8.45 9.41
CA ALA A 350 10.46 9.07 10.70
C ALA A 350 11.66 9.87 11.29
N GLN A 351 12.86 9.31 11.22
CA GLN A 351 14.06 10.01 11.74
C GLN A 351 14.47 11.19 10.87
N GLY A 352 14.40 11.04 9.54
CA GLY A 352 14.74 12.10 8.60
C GLY A 352 13.79 13.29 8.64
N ALA A 353 12.52 13.05 8.96
CA ALA A 353 11.52 14.09 9.12
C ALA A 353 11.90 15.12 10.20
N LEU A 354 12.52 14.67 11.29
CA LEU A 354 13.02 15.59 12.34
C LEU A 354 14.20 16.43 11.85
N SER A 355 15.08 15.85 11.04
CA SER A 355 16.21 16.57 10.47
C SER A 355 15.77 17.60 9.42
N ALA A 356 14.72 17.29 8.66
CA ALA A 356 14.19 18.17 7.62
C ALA A 356 13.53 19.45 8.14
N VAL A 357 13.05 19.45 9.39
CA VAL A 357 12.40 20.62 10.02
C VAL A 357 13.27 21.34 11.05
N ALA A 358 14.40 20.74 11.43
CA ALA A 358 15.35 21.40 12.31
C ALA A 358 15.95 22.64 11.61
N PRO A 359 16.12 23.81 12.29
CA PRO A 359 16.86 24.90 11.72
C PRO A 359 18.29 24.42 11.40
N ILE A 360 18.76 24.66 10.18
CA ILE A 360 20.11 24.30 9.74
C ILE A 360 21.10 25.12 10.58
N VAL A 361 21.59 24.53 11.66
CA VAL A 361 22.70 25.09 12.42
C VAL A 361 23.99 24.73 11.67
N THR A 362 24.40 25.62 10.77
CA THR A 362 25.70 25.52 10.13
C THR A 362 26.79 25.75 11.19
N GLY A 363 27.33 24.66 11.70
CA GLY A 363 28.50 24.69 12.55
C GLY A 363 28.45 23.72 13.74
N LEU A 364 29.35 22.76 13.67
CA LEU A 364 29.78 21.77 14.66
C LEU A 364 29.15 20.37 14.53
N HIS A 365 29.49 19.70 13.44
CA HIS A 365 29.57 18.23 13.50
C HIS A 365 30.94 17.83 14.07
N THR A 366 31.03 17.70 15.38
CA THR A 366 32.07 16.84 15.96
C THR A 366 31.55 15.40 15.86
N SER A 367 31.96 14.73 14.80
CA SER A 367 31.85 13.28 14.70
C SER A 367 32.58 12.63 15.88
N THR A 368 31.87 12.23 16.89
CA THR A 368 32.33 11.21 17.81
C THR A 368 31.95 9.86 17.21
N ALA A 369 32.87 9.28 16.44
CA ALA A 369 32.81 7.87 16.12
C ALA A 369 32.58 7.08 17.41
N PRO A 370 31.77 6.00 17.40
CA PRO A 370 31.62 5.14 18.55
C PRO A 370 32.98 4.49 18.84
N THR A 371 33.62 4.95 19.89
CA THR A 371 34.80 4.30 20.45
C THR A 371 34.34 2.97 21.03
N THR A 372 34.73 1.90 20.40
CA THR A 372 34.72 0.56 20.97
C THR A 372 35.37 0.63 22.36
N PRO A 373 34.76 0.18 23.43
CA PRO A 373 35.42 0.12 24.72
C PRO A 373 36.52 -0.90 24.67
N THR A 374 37.76 -0.40 24.57
CA THR A 374 38.95 -1.23 24.78
C THR A 374 39.01 -1.55 26.27
N TYR A 375 38.78 -2.78 26.61
CA TYR A 375 38.97 -3.31 27.96
C TYR A 375 40.46 -3.24 28.28
N ALA A 376 40.84 -2.25 29.09
CA ALA A 376 42.19 -2.18 29.66
C ALA A 376 42.35 -3.32 30.66
N GLY A 377 43.27 -4.24 30.35
CA GLY A 377 43.62 -5.33 31.21
C GLY A 377 44.19 -4.84 32.55
N GLN A 378 43.66 -5.33 33.63
CA GLN A 378 44.29 -5.26 34.95
C GLN A 378 45.53 -6.20 34.98
N PRO A 379 46.63 -5.80 35.65
CA PRO A 379 47.82 -6.64 35.80
C PRO A 379 47.56 -7.76 36.77
N GLY A 380 47.83 -9.00 36.35
CA GLY A 380 47.78 -10.19 37.18
C GLY A 380 48.93 -10.24 38.17
N PRO A 381 48.73 -10.85 39.34
CA PRO A 381 49.83 -11.15 40.27
C PRO A 381 50.57 -12.41 39.89
N ALA A 382 51.87 -12.37 40.19
CA ALA A 382 52.95 -13.26 39.82
C ALA A 382 52.74 -14.73 40.17
N SER A 383 53.32 -15.54 39.31
CA SER A 383 53.50 -16.99 39.36
C SER A 383 54.30 -17.48 40.58
N ARG A 384 53.92 -18.62 41.12
CA ARG A 384 54.84 -19.58 41.76
C ARG A 384 54.49 -21.01 41.35
N PRO A 385 55.51 -21.88 41.21
CA PRO A 385 55.43 -23.11 40.47
C PRO A 385 55.26 -24.39 41.34
N GLY A 386 54.82 -25.49 40.72
CA GLY A 386 55.07 -26.81 41.24
C GLY A 386 53.91 -27.80 41.23
N GLN A 387 53.77 -28.56 40.19
CA GLN A 387 53.69 -30.02 40.00
C GLN A 387 52.84 -30.91 40.97
N PRO A 388 52.53 -32.18 40.58
CA PRO A 388 51.98 -32.72 39.32
C PRO A 388 50.77 -33.67 39.52
N SER A 389 50.16 -34.03 38.41
CA SER A 389 49.47 -35.30 38.04
C SER A 389 48.68 -36.11 39.08
N GLN A 390 47.44 -36.38 38.73
CA GLN A 390 46.97 -37.79 38.62
C GLN A 390 45.60 -37.88 37.89
N THR A 391 45.63 -38.72 36.94
CA THR A 391 44.66 -39.56 36.24
C THR A 391 43.40 -39.94 36.99
N GLY A 392 42.26 -39.99 36.24
CA GLY A 392 41.13 -40.81 36.64
C GLY A 392 39.84 -40.47 35.89
N GLN A 393 39.59 -41.17 34.83
CA GLN A 393 38.26 -41.41 34.23
C GLN A 393 37.50 -42.46 35.09
N PRO A 394 36.29 -42.88 34.72
CA PRO A 394 34.98 -42.22 34.49
C PRO A 394 33.87 -42.92 35.36
N SER A 395 32.64 -42.46 35.31
CA SER A 395 31.43 -43.32 35.43
C SER A 395 30.16 -42.51 35.64
N GLN A 396 29.27 -42.57 34.72
CA GLN A 396 27.98 -43.28 34.64
C GLN A 396 26.80 -42.75 35.47
N ALA A 397 25.77 -42.54 34.72
CA ALA A 397 24.38 -43.00 34.90
C ALA A 397 23.43 -42.23 35.81
N GLU A 398 22.43 -41.69 35.19
CA GLU A 398 20.99 -41.72 35.46
C GLU A 398 20.48 -42.57 36.64
N PRO A 399 19.18 -42.55 37.06
CA PRO A 399 18.00 -41.79 36.64
C PRO A 399 16.98 -41.47 37.76
N ARG A 400 15.85 -40.80 37.33
CA ARG A 400 14.48 -40.93 37.84
C ARG A 400 14.10 -40.42 39.24
N LYS A 401 13.06 -39.56 39.33
CA LYS A 401 11.71 -39.99 39.69
C LYS A 401 10.63 -38.93 39.55
N LYS A 402 9.53 -39.39 38.97
CA LYS A 402 8.16 -38.83 38.98
C LYS A 402 7.67 -38.56 40.40
N ASN A 403 6.82 -37.52 40.55
CA ASN A 403 5.66 -37.69 41.41
C ASN A 403 4.45 -36.94 40.86
N ARG A 404 3.42 -37.73 40.65
CA ARG A 404 2.02 -37.37 40.40
C ARG A 404 1.42 -36.98 41.74
N THR A 405 0.52 -35.98 41.74
CA THR A 405 -0.70 -36.07 42.55
C THR A 405 -1.83 -35.35 41.83
N ALA A 406 -2.88 -36.10 41.67
CA ALA A 406 -4.16 -35.79 41.08
C ALA A 406 -5.16 -35.35 42.17
N LEU A 407 -6.37 -35.07 41.72
CA LEU A 407 -7.67 -34.89 42.37
C LEU A 407 -8.04 -33.43 42.66
N ALA A 408 -9.28 -32.97 42.45
CA ALA A 408 -10.59 -33.57 42.14
C ALA A 408 -11.50 -32.46 41.60
N VAL A 409 -12.29 -32.73 40.57
CA VAL A 409 -13.74 -32.94 40.52
C VAL A 409 -14.59 -31.89 41.26
N GLY A 410 -15.45 -31.22 40.50
CA GLY A 410 -16.58 -30.44 40.95
C GLY A 410 -17.50 -30.06 39.80
N ALA A 411 -18.31 -31.00 39.35
CA ALA A 411 -19.44 -30.76 38.47
C ALA A 411 -20.61 -30.19 39.25
N VAL A 412 -21.28 -29.15 38.72
CA VAL A 412 -22.70 -28.91 39.01
C VAL A 412 -23.41 -28.59 37.73
N LEU A 413 -24.29 -29.49 37.39
CA LEU A 413 -25.40 -29.42 36.44
C LEU A 413 -26.42 -28.37 36.90
N GLY A 414 -27.02 -27.69 35.97
CA GLY A 414 -28.20 -26.87 36.21
C GLY A 414 -28.92 -26.54 34.91
N SER A 415 -29.73 -27.44 34.53
CA SER A 415 -30.67 -27.49 33.41
C SER A 415 -31.79 -26.47 33.49
N VAL A 416 -32.53 -26.34 32.38
CA VAL A 416 -33.99 -26.21 32.21
C VAL A 416 -34.46 -24.89 31.62
N LEU A 417 -34.80 -24.94 30.34
CA LEU A 417 -36.12 -25.03 29.70
C LEU A 417 -36.83 -23.67 29.47
N LEU A 418 -36.99 -23.37 28.19
CA LEU A 418 -38.21 -23.47 27.34
C LEU A 418 -39.22 -22.34 27.42
N ILE A 419 -39.81 -22.11 26.24
CA ILE A 419 -41.08 -21.50 25.83
C ILE A 419 -40.89 -20.07 25.35
N GLY A 420 -41.03 -19.72 24.09
CA GLY A 420 -42.12 -20.04 23.16
C GLY A 420 -42.92 -18.76 22.95
N GLY A 421 -42.94 -18.23 21.73
CA GLY A 421 -43.80 -17.10 21.42
C GLY A 421 -43.75 -16.72 19.93
N ILE A 422 -44.50 -17.42 19.15
CA ILE A 422 -44.92 -17.06 17.78
C ILE A 422 -45.83 -15.81 17.86
N GLY A 423 -45.56 -14.84 17.00
CA GLY A 423 -46.47 -13.70 16.84
C GLY A 423 -46.25 -13.06 15.46
N ALA A 424 -46.89 -13.64 14.47
CA ALA A 424 -47.16 -12.99 13.20
C ALA A 424 -48.14 -11.82 13.38
N PHE A 425 -47.89 -10.68 12.76
CA PHE A 425 -48.96 -9.79 12.37
C PHE A 425 -48.69 -9.18 11.01
N ALA A 426 -49.74 -9.28 10.21
CA ALA A 426 -49.81 -8.94 8.81
C ALA A 426 -50.24 -7.49 8.60
N LEU A 427 -49.84 -6.96 7.46
CA LEU A 427 -50.57 -6.07 6.54
C LEU A 427 -51.41 -4.93 7.11
N THR A 428 -51.07 -3.69 6.76
CA THR A 428 -52.02 -2.78 6.16
C THR A 428 -51.39 -1.84 5.14
N ARG A 429 -51.99 -1.77 4.09
CA ARG A 429 -52.04 -1.10 2.81
C ARG A 429 -52.66 0.29 2.96
N GLY A 430 -52.17 1.23 2.13
CA GLY A 430 -52.83 2.51 1.80
C GLY A 430 -51.72 3.53 1.45
N GLY A 431 -51.50 3.97 0.28
CA GLY A 431 -52.38 4.38 -0.81
C GLY A 431 -52.66 5.87 -0.70
N ASN A 432 -51.92 6.69 -1.49
CA ASN A 432 -52.47 7.79 -2.28
C ASN A 432 -51.37 8.69 -2.86
N ASP A 433 -51.21 8.66 -4.17
CA ASP A 433 -50.87 9.79 -5.03
C ASP A 433 -52.14 10.67 -5.24
N PRO A 434 -52.16 11.80 -5.99
CA PRO A 434 -51.12 12.70 -6.53
C PRO A 434 -51.50 14.22 -6.40
N ALA A 435 -50.66 15.12 -6.89
CA ALA A 435 -51.03 16.38 -7.58
C ALA A 435 -49.74 17.09 -8.04
N GLU A 436 -49.52 17.09 -9.28
CA GLU A 436 -49.53 18.16 -10.30
C GLU A 436 -49.55 19.61 -9.76
N ASN A 437 -48.57 20.39 -10.23
CA ASN A 437 -48.87 21.68 -10.84
C ASN A 437 -47.75 22.16 -11.76
N GLN A 438 -48.21 22.42 -12.98
CA GLN A 438 -47.64 23.13 -14.10
C GLN A 438 -47.46 24.63 -13.80
N ALA A 439 -46.61 25.25 -14.56
CA ALA A 439 -46.83 26.32 -15.54
C ALA A 439 -45.55 27.14 -15.71
N GLN A 440 -44.98 27.15 -16.91
CA GLN A 440 -45.17 28.20 -17.94
C GLN A 440 -44.40 29.50 -17.60
N ASP A 441 -43.69 30.19 -18.43
CA ASP A 441 -43.68 30.35 -19.89
C ASP A 441 -42.60 31.40 -20.27
N GLY A 442 -42.22 31.44 -21.56
CA GLY A 442 -41.81 32.66 -22.26
C GLY A 442 -40.30 32.75 -22.54
N GLY A 443 -39.74 32.45 -23.66
CA GLY A 443 -40.05 32.89 -25.03
C GLY A 443 -39.20 34.09 -25.38
N THR A 444 -38.29 33.93 -26.30
CA THR A 444 -38.32 34.50 -27.66
C THR A 444 -36.99 34.33 -28.39
N ALA A 445 -37.13 33.94 -29.64
CA ALA A 445 -36.10 33.81 -30.64
C ALA A 445 -35.64 35.17 -31.19
N ALA A 446 -34.41 35.19 -31.72
CA ALA A 446 -34.09 36.04 -32.90
C ALA A 446 -32.92 35.40 -33.67
N GLU A 447 -33.25 35.10 -34.93
CA GLU A 447 -32.34 34.75 -36.00
C GLU A 447 -31.32 35.88 -36.32
N SER A 448 -30.14 35.52 -36.74
CA SER A 448 -29.52 36.12 -37.93
C SER A 448 -28.29 35.33 -38.40
N ALA A 449 -28.43 34.78 -39.58
CA ALA A 449 -27.54 34.53 -40.70
C ALA A 449 -26.04 34.78 -40.60
N GLY A 450 -25.25 33.72 -40.85
CA GLY A 450 -24.40 33.46 -42.01
C GLY A 450 -23.05 34.13 -42.06
N GLU A 451 -22.02 33.31 -41.92
CA GLU A 451 -20.92 33.34 -42.90
C GLU A 451 -19.99 32.10 -42.69
N SER A 452 -19.77 31.43 -43.83
CA SER A 452 -18.92 30.24 -43.94
C SER A 452 -17.45 30.65 -43.84
N THR A 453 -16.74 30.10 -42.86
CA THR A 453 -15.30 29.94 -42.92
C THR A 453 -14.91 28.57 -42.37
N ALA A 454 -13.99 27.90 -43.08
CA ALA A 454 -13.50 26.54 -42.84
C ALA A 454 -13.07 26.30 -41.39
N PRO A 455 -13.20 25.07 -40.85
CA PRO A 455 -12.83 24.79 -39.48
C PRO A 455 -11.33 24.81 -39.32
N THR A 456 -10.85 25.79 -38.59
CA THR A 456 -9.57 25.73 -37.89
C THR A 456 -9.73 24.64 -36.83
N GLN A 457 -8.91 23.59 -36.91
CA GLN A 457 -8.82 22.59 -35.86
C GLN A 457 -8.42 23.29 -34.57
N THR A 458 -9.39 23.50 -33.71
CA THR A 458 -9.17 23.84 -32.30
C THR A 458 -8.69 22.56 -31.64
N GLU A 459 -7.43 22.48 -31.28
CA GLU A 459 -6.95 21.49 -30.30
C GLU A 459 -7.87 21.61 -29.07
N SER A 460 -8.79 20.67 -28.92
CA SER A 460 -9.60 20.57 -27.70
C SER A 460 -8.64 20.20 -26.58
N ALA A 461 -8.58 21.01 -25.54
CA ALA A 461 -7.80 20.70 -24.35
C ALA A 461 -8.21 19.32 -23.79
N GLU A 462 -7.23 18.48 -23.47
CA GLU A 462 -7.49 17.17 -22.88
C GLU A 462 -8.30 17.30 -21.58
N PRO A 463 -9.28 16.39 -21.32
CA PRO A 463 -10.09 16.44 -20.13
C PRO A 463 -9.24 16.22 -18.87
N LYS A 464 -9.49 17.01 -17.82
CA LYS A 464 -8.68 17.03 -16.58
C LYS A 464 -9.43 16.55 -15.36
N THR A 465 -10.75 16.53 -15.37
CA THR A 465 -11.60 16.06 -14.27
C THR A 465 -12.22 14.70 -14.60
N GLY A 466 -12.62 13.96 -13.56
CA GLY A 466 -13.26 12.67 -13.74
C GLY A 466 -14.58 12.76 -14.53
N GLU A 467 -15.34 13.82 -14.34
CA GLU A 467 -16.59 14.08 -15.09
C GLU A 467 -16.31 14.40 -16.57
N GLU A 468 -15.28 15.20 -16.86
CA GLU A 468 -14.86 15.51 -18.22
C GLU A 468 -14.36 14.27 -18.96
N ILE A 469 -13.57 13.42 -18.29
CA ILE A 469 -13.08 12.15 -18.85
C ILE A 469 -14.26 11.23 -19.13
N TYR A 470 -15.17 11.04 -18.17
CA TYR A 470 -16.36 10.20 -18.34
C TYR A 470 -17.24 10.69 -19.49
N ALA A 471 -17.50 12.01 -19.56
CA ALA A 471 -18.31 12.62 -20.63
C ALA A 471 -17.66 12.51 -22.03
N ALA A 472 -16.33 12.40 -22.10
CA ALA A 472 -15.59 12.25 -23.35
C ALA A 472 -15.48 10.79 -23.83
N LEU A 473 -15.91 9.80 -23.02
CA LEU A 473 -15.96 8.40 -23.44
C LEU A 473 -17.06 8.18 -24.50
N PRO A 474 -16.90 7.22 -25.44
CA PRO A 474 -17.97 6.77 -26.31
C PRO A 474 -19.24 6.40 -25.51
N GLU A 475 -20.41 6.78 -26.02
CA GLU A 475 -21.70 6.60 -25.32
C GLU A 475 -21.94 5.13 -24.87
N LYS A 476 -21.58 4.17 -25.72
CA LYS A 476 -21.67 2.76 -25.39
C LYS A 476 -20.77 2.38 -24.21
N LEU A 477 -19.57 2.92 -24.13
CA LEU A 477 -18.63 2.66 -23.04
C LEU A 477 -19.08 3.33 -21.74
N GLN A 478 -19.72 4.51 -21.80
CA GLN A 478 -20.34 5.13 -20.62
C GLN A 478 -21.43 4.23 -20.01
N GLY A 479 -22.22 3.52 -20.83
CA GLY A 479 -23.20 2.56 -20.36
C GLY A 479 -22.59 1.29 -19.71
N ALA A 480 -21.39 0.92 -20.11
CA ALA A 480 -20.68 -0.25 -19.61
C ALA A 480 -20.04 -0.05 -18.22
N VAL A 481 -19.83 1.19 -17.81
CA VAL A 481 -19.10 1.52 -16.58
C VAL A 481 -19.93 2.37 -15.63
N GLN A 482 -19.62 2.28 -14.34
CA GLN A 482 -20.29 3.04 -13.28
C GLN A 482 -19.35 3.35 -12.11
N ASN A 483 -19.75 4.27 -11.24
CA ASN A 483 -19.00 4.60 -10.02
C ASN A 483 -17.53 4.95 -10.32
N CYS A 484 -17.33 5.86 -11.28
CA CYS A 484 -16.00 6.30 -11.69
C CYS A 484 -15.43 7.31 -10.68
N SER A 485 -14.14 7.17 -10.40
CA SER A 485 -13.38 8.12 -9.57
C SER A 485 -12.03 8.42 -10.22
N MET A 486 -11.51 9.62 -9.97
CA MET A 486 -10.17 9.96 -10.48
C MET A 486 -9.14 8.92 -10.04
N ASN A 487 -8.33 8.49 -10.97
CA ASN A 487 -7.21 7.60 -10.72
C ASN A 487 -5.90 8.40 -10.84
N SER A 488 -5.24 8.62 -9.72
CA SER A 488 -3.98 9.35 -9.65
C SER A 488 -2.76 8.53 -10.07
N SER A 489 -2.95 7.29 -10.51
CA SER A 489 -1.83 6.39 -10.85
C SER A 489 -1.03 6.79 -12.09
N GLY A 490 -1.57 7.67 -12.94
CA GLY A 490 -0.89 8.15 -14.16
C GLY A 490 -0.49 7.06 -15.17
N ILE A 491 -1.03 5.83 -15.01
CA ILE A 491 -0.62 4.66 -15.79
C ILE A 491 -0.96 4.82 -17.28
N LEU A 492 -2.10 5.39 -17.59
CA LEU A 492 -2.58 5.54 -18.97
C LEU A 492 -2.29 6.93 -19.53
N ALA A 493 -2.55 7.98 -18.75
CA ALA A 493 -2.35 9.38 -19.09
C ALA A 493 -2.19 10.22 -17.83
N ALA A 494 -1.87 11.52 -17.97
CA ALA A 494 -1.75 12.47 -16.87
C ALA A 494 -3.05 12.56 -16.03
N SER A 495 -4.21 12.36 -16.68
CA SER A 495 -5.52 12.28 -16.03
C SER A 495 -6.22 11.00 -16.45
N SER A 496 -6.66 10.20 -15.50
CA SER A 496 -7.39 8.97 -15.74
C SER A 496 -8.44 8.73 -14.65
N ILE A 497 -9.44 7.90 -14.97
CA ILE A 497 -10.48 7.46 -14.03
C ILE A 497 -10.44 5.94 -13.87
N GLN A 498 -10.78 5.49 -12.68
CA GLN A 498 -11.07 4.08 -12.43
C GLN A 498 -12.57 3.92 -12.24
N CYS A 499 -13.17 3.04 -13.04
CA CYS A 499 -14.60 2.76 -13.01
C CYS A 499 -14.85 1.30 -12.67
N LYS A 500 -16.01 1.02 -12.06
CA LYS A 500 -16.53 -0.34 -11.95
C LYS A 500 -17.28 -0.71 -13.22
N ILE A 501 -17.20 -1.96 -13.63
CA ILE A 501 -18.07 -2.50 -14.69
C ILE A 501 -19.52 -2.52 -14.17
N ASN A 502 -20.44 -2.06 -15.01
CA ASN A 502 -21.85 -2.10 -14.71
C ASN A 502 -22.37 -3.53 -14.85
N VAL A 503 -22.74 -4.15 -13.75
CA VAL A 503 -23.22 -5.56 -13.70
C VAL A 503 -24.50 -5.82 -14.51
N ASN A 504 -25.18 -4.77 -14.96
CA ASN A 504 -26.37 -4.86 -15.81
C ASN A 504 -26.07 -4.53 -17.28
N SER A 505 -24.80 -4.28 -17.64
CA SER A 505 -24.40 -4.02 -19.02
C SER A 505 -24.26 -5.30 -19.82
N GLU A 506 -24.39 -5.17 -21.14
CA GLU A 506 -24.08 -6.24 -22.09
C GLU A 506 -22.59 -6.63 -21.99
N GLY A 507 -22.25 -7.90 -22.13
CA GLY A 507 -20.87 -8.37 -22.08
C GLY A 507 -20.26 -8.47 -20.69
N VAL A 508 -21.04 -8.31 -19.61
CA VAL A 508 -20.56 -8.47 -18.23
C VAL A 508 -20.04 -9.88 -17.96
N GLU A 509 -20.51 -10.86 -18.70
CA GLU A 509 -20.09 -12.27 -18.66
C GLU A 509 -18.63 -12.51 -19.07
N HIS A 510 -18.03 -11.57 -19.78
CA HIS A 510 -16.62 -11.62 -20.17
C HIS A 510 -15.65 -11.27 -19.04
N PHE A 511 -16.17 -10.71 -17.95
CA PHE A 511 -15.38 -10.52 -16.74
C PHE A 511 -15.49 -11.75 -15.84
N ARG A 512 -14.46 -12.01 -15.04
CA ARG A 512 -14.51 -13.10 -14.05
C ARG A 512 -15.77 -13.00 -13.22
N GLU A 513 -16.31 -14.17 -12.83
CA GLU A 513 -17.52 -14.25 -12.01
C GLU A 513 -17.52 -13.16 -10.94
N VAL A 514 -18.30 -12.13 -11.24
CA VAL A 514 -18.57 -11.05 -10.32
C VAL A 514 -19.56 -11.61 -9.31
N GLY A 515 -19.05 -12.43 -8.39
CA GLY A 515 -19.83 -12.90 -7.24
C GLY A 515 -20.36 -11.69 -6.46
N ARG A 516 -21.31 -11.89 -5.57
CA ARG A 516 -22.01 -10.82 -4.82
C ARG A 516 -21.09 -9.78 -4.14
N TYR A 517 -19.77 -9.95 -4.14
CA TYR A 517 -18.78 -9.13 -3.46
C TYR A 517 -17.54 -8.76 -4.31
N ALA A 518 -17.46 -9.20 -5.56
CA ALA A 518 -16.37 -8.83 -6.46
C ALA A 518 -16.86 -7.85 -7.52
N SER A 519 -16.15 -6.75 -7.72
CA SER A 519 -16.40 -5.76 -8.78
C SER A 519 -15.21 -5.79 -9.71
N ALA A 520 -15.45 -5.97 -11.00
CA ALA A 520 -14.43 -5.75 -12.02
C ALA A 520 -14.19 -4.24 -12.20
N TYR A 521 -12.94 -3.86 -12.36
CA TYR A 521 -12.50 -2.48 -12.51
C TYR A 521 -11.79 -2.27 -13.83
N VAL A 522 -12.04 -1.12 -14.42
CA VAL A 522 -11.31 -0.64 -15.61
C VAL A 522 -10.74 0.74 -15.35
N ASN A 523 -9.53 0.97 -15.83
CA ASN A 523 -8.92 2.29 -15.84
C ASN A 523 -9.10 2.89 -17.23
N LEU A 524 -9.55 4.14 -17.30
CA LEU A 524 -9.89 4.83 -18.51
C LEU A 524 -9.25 6.23 -18.54
N ALA A 525 -8.74 6.62 -19.69
CA ALA A 525 -8.26 7.97 -19.95
C ALA A 525 -8.68 8.42 -21.34
N VAL A 526 -8.77 9.72 -21.56
CA VAL A 526 -8.97 10.31 -22.87
C VAL A 526 -7.82 11.27 -23.15
N SER A 527 -6.85 10.82 -23.95
CA SER A 527 -5.66 11.55 -24.33
C SER A 527 -5.15 11.08 -25.69
N GLN A 528 -5.09 11.97 -26.64
CA GLN A 528 -4.62 11.68 -28.00
C GLN A 528 -3.14 11.25 -28.03
N GLU A 529 -2.34 11.84 -27.16
CA GLU A 529 -0.91 11.50 -27.05
C GLU A 529 -0.73 10.10 -26.43
N ALA A 530 -1.46 9.81 -25.35
CA ALA A 530 -1.46 8.51 -24.72
C ALA A 530 -1.96 7.42 -25.68
N ALA A 531 -3.06 7.66 -26.39
CA ALA A 531 -3.62 6.70 -27.35
C ALA A 531 -2.63 6.37 -28.48
N LYS A 532 -1.98 7.36 -29.05
CA LYS A 532 -0.94 7.14 -30.07
C LYS A 532 0.23 6.32 -29.53
N ARG A 533 0.69 6.63 -28.33
CA ARG A 533 1.79 5.93 -27.66
C ARG A 533 1.42 4.47 -27.38
N GLU A 534 0.29 4.23 -26.71
CA GLU A 534 -0.11 2.88 -26.30
C GLU A 534 -0.44 2.01 -27.53
N ARG A 535 -1.13 2.57 -28.56
CA ARG A 535 -1.37 1.85 -29.80
C ARG A 535 -0.06 1.41 -30.50
N ALA A 536 0.95 2.28 -30.50
CA ALA A 536 2.26 1.92 -31.07
C ALA A 536 2.92 0.78 -30.30
N LEU A 537 2.79 0.75 -28.95
CA LEU A 537 3.32 -0.31 -28.11
C LEU A 537 2.55 -1.63 -28.30
N ILE A 538 1.23 -1.58 -28.45
CA ILE A 538 0.40 -2.75 -28.77
C ILE A 538 0.89 -3.36 -30.10
N LYS A 539 1.04 -2.56 -31.14
CA LYS A 539 1.52 -3.01 -32.46
C LYS A 539 2.94 -3.60 -32.44
N GLN A 540 3.76 -3.23 -31.47
CA GLN A 540 5.08 -3.83 -31.26
C GLN A 540 5.03 -5.14 -30.48
N GLY A 541 3.83 -5.64 -30.14
CA GLY A 541 3.64 -6.86 -29.36
C GLY A 541 4.05 -6.72 -27.89
N ARG A 542 4.07 -5.49 -27.35
CA ARG A 542 4.49 -5.27 -25.95
C ARG A 542 3.50 -5.85 -24.95
N TYR A 543 2.23 -5.91 -25.33
CA TYR A 543 1.12 -6.37 -24.48
C TYR A 543 0.54 -7.72 -24.95
N SER A 544 1.30 -8.52 -25.71
CA SER A 544 0.91 -9.84 -26.19
C SER A 544 2.15 -10.74 -26.32
N LYS A 545 2.91 -10.84 -25.23
CA LYS A 545 4.22 -11.55 -25.22
C LYS A 545 4.11 -13.03 -24.92
N SER A 546 3.03 -13.46 -24.28
CA SER A 546 2.80 -14.88 -24.00
C SER A 546 2.37 -15.63 -25.26
N ASP A 547 2.55 -16.96 -25.26
CA ASP A 547 2.08 -17.82 -26.37
C ASP A 547 0.56 -17.76 -26.57
N GLU A 548 -0.20 -17.29 -25.58
CA GLU A 548 -1.64 -17.08 -25.58
C GLU A 548 -2.03 -15.60 -25.72
N GLY A 549 -1.05 -14.68 -25.86
CA GLY A 549 -1.29 -13.26 -26.02
C GLY A 549 -2.00 -12.94 -27.35
N ILE A 550 -3.01 -12.09 -27.29
CA ILE A 550 -3.81 -11.67 -28.45
C ILE A 550 -3.52 -10.21 -28.76
N MET A 551 -3.35 -9.90 -30.04
CA MET A 551 -3.36 -8.52 -30.54
C MET A 551 -4.41 -8.43 -31.66
N GLU A 552 -5.33 -7.50 -31.53
CA GLU A 552 -6.36 -7.25 -32.55
C GLU A 552 -6.49 -5.75 -32.84
N GLU A 553 -6.82 -5.41 -34.09
CA GLU A 553 -7.00 -4.03 -34.54
C GLU A 553 -8.40 -3.85 -35.13
N SER A 554 -8.95 -2.62 -35.00
CA SER A 554 -10.17 -2.23 -35.69
C SER A 554 -9.99 -2.27 -37.22
N SER A 555 -11.08 -2.44 -37.94
CA SER A 555 -11.08 -2.57 -39.40
C SER A 555 -10.48 -1.35 -40.13
N ASP A 556 -10.57 -0.17 -39.55
CA ASP A 556 -10.00 1.09 -40.06
C ASP A 556 -8.59 1.37 -39.53
N GLY A 557 -8.12 0.54 -38.61
CA GLY A 557 -6.82 0.66 -37.98
C GLY A 557 -6.68 1.83 -37.02
N SER A 558 -7.77 2.48 -36.56
CA SER A 558 -7.74 3.58 -35.57
C SER A 558 -7.49 3.05 -34.15
N ALA A 559 -8.06 1.90 -33.81
CA ALA A 559 -7.96 1.27 -32.51
C ALA A 559 -7.14 -0.03 -32.53
N ALA A 560 -6.62 -0.41 -31.38
CA ALA A 560 -5.96 -1.69 -31.15
C ALA A 560 -6.11 -2.14 -29.70
N VAL A 561 -6.21 -3.44 -29.50
CA VAL A 561 -6.14 -4.10 -28.19
C VAL A 561 -4.97 -5.06 -28.14
N GLY A 562 -4.22 -5.01 -27.06
CA GLY A 562 -3.21 -6.01 -26.69
C GLY A 562 -3.63 -6.69 -25.40
N VAL A 563 -3.67 -8.01 -25.45
CA VAL A 563 -4.04 -8.83 -24.29
C VAL A 563 -2.90 -9.78 -24.03
N ASP A 564 -2.41 -9.80 -22.81
CA ASP A 564 -1.39 -10.72 -22.36
C ASP A 564 -1.96 -11.61 -21.25
N SER A 565 -1.72 -12.93 -21.34
CA SER A 565 -2.07 -13.86 -20.28
C SER A 565 -0.80 -14.58 -19.83
N ASP A 566 -0.06 -13.94 -18.94
CA ASP A 566 1.08 -14.57 -18.29
C ASP A 566 0.68 -15.66 -17.28
N ASN A 567 -0.61 -15.80 -17.00
CA ASN A 567 -1.17 -16.82 -16.11
C ASN A 567 -2.58 -17.21 -16.55
N LEU A 568 -2.90 -18.48 -16.41
CA LEU A 568 -4.20 -19.13 -16.72
C LEU A 568 -5.47 -18.44 -16.18
N TYR A 569 -5.35 -17.29 -15.48
CA TYR A 569 -6.46 -16.67 -14.76
C TYR A 569 -6.56 -15.15 -14.87
N ASP A 570 -5.60 -14.42 -15.44
CA ASP A 570 -5.65 -12.95 -15.53
C ASP A 570 -5.24 -12.47 -16.92
N ALA A 571 -6.23 -12.07 -17.72
CA ALA A 571 -5.95 -11.35 -18.94
C ALA A 571 -5.67 -9.88 -18.62
N SER A 572 -4.43 -9.46 -18.73
CA SER A 572 -4.08 -8.04 -18.69
C SER A 572 -4.35 -7.42 -20.06
N VAL A 573 -5.15 -6.37 -20.08
CA VAL A 573 -5.64 -5.75 -21.31
C VAL A 573 -5.16 -4.32 -21.37
N THR A 574 -4.66 -3.92 -22.54
CA THR A 574 -4.46 -2.53 -22.92
C THR A 574 -5.15 -2.28 -24.25
N TYR A 575 -6.03 -1.29 -24.29
CA TYR A 575 -6.73 -0.83 -25.47
C TYR A 575 -6.36 0.64 -25.73
N ALA A 576 -6.23 1.01 -26.98
CA ALA A 576 -5.98 2.38 -27.39
C ALA A 576 -6.62 2.69 -28.72
N ASP A 577 -7.37 3.78 -28.78
CA ASP A 577 -8.03 4.29 -29.98
C ASP A 577 -7.57 5.72 -30.26
N THR A 578 -6.95 5.91 -31.41
CA THR A 578 -6.38 7.20 -31.83
C THR A 578 -7.41 8.15 -32.46
N GLU A 579 -8.61 7.70 -32.79
CA GLU A 579 -9.70 8.56 -33.25
C GLU A 579 -10.37 9.28 -32.08
N THR A 580 -10.74 8.54 -31.05
CA THR A 580 -11.40 9.09 -29.85
C THR A 580 -10.42 9.58 -28.79
N GLY A 581 -9.18 9.12 -28.82
CA GLY A 581 -8.18 9.37 -27.77
C GLY A 581 -8.35 8.48 -26.54
N VAL A 582 -9.26 7.49 -26.57
CA VAL A 582 -9.53 6.61 -25.43
C VAL A 582 -8.39 5.62 -25.25
N VAL A 583 -7.94 5.51 -24.00
CA VAL A 583 -7.03 4.45 -23.54
C VAL A 583 -7.68 3.74 -22.37
N MET A 584 -7.63 2.41 -22.38
CA MET A 584 -8.20 1.59 -21.32
C MET A 584 -7.21 0.52 -20.88
N SER A 585 -7.19 0.22 -19.58
CA SER A 585 -6.54 -0.98 -19.04
C SER A 585 -7.42 -1.69 -18.03
N SER A 586 -7.33 -3.03 -18.00
CA SER A 586 -8.03 -3.88 -17.03
C SER A 586 -7.26 -5.17 -16.82
N PHE A 587 -7.49 -5.81 -15.65
CA PHE A 587 -6.92 -7.11 -15.30
C PHE A 587 -8.00 -8.12 -14.90
N ASP A 588 -9.28 -7.77 -15.09
CA ASP A 588 -10.41 -8.52 -14.55
C ASP A 588 -11.18 -9.32 -15.60
N PHE A 589 -10.67 -9.46 -16.82
CA PHE A 589 -11.29 -10.32 -17.84
C PHE A 589 -11.08 -11.80 -17.54
N ALA A 590 -12.05 -12.64 -17.92
CA ALA A 590 -12.04 -14.06 -17.65
C ALA A 590 -10.97 -14.81 -18.48
N SER A 591 -10.74 -14.38 -19.71
CA SER A 591 -9.70 -14.91 -20.61
C SER A 591 -9.26 -13.82 -21.61
N PRO A 592 -8.16 -14.01 -22.35
CA PRO A 592 -7.76 -13.11 -23.43
C PRO A 592 -8.84 -12.96 -24.52
N GLN A 593 -9.53 -14.04 -24.86
CA GLN A 593 -10.60 -14.00 -25.86
C GLN A 593 -11.82 -13.22 -25.35
N ASP A 594 -12.19 -13.40 -24.07
CA ASP A 594 -13.28 -12.63 -23.44
C ASP A 594 -13.01 -11.12 -23.50
N ALA A 595 -11.77 -10.70 -23.33
CA ALA A 595 -11.42 -9.30 -23.47
C ALA A 595 -11.68 -8.76 -24.89
N VAL A 596 -11.23 -9.47 -25.91
CA VAL A 596 -11.47 -9.09 -27.31
C VAL A 596 -12.96 -9.07 -27.64
N ASP A 597 -13.70 -10.08 -27.22
CA ASP A 597 -15.14 -10.19 -27.46
C ASP A 597 -15.93 -9.07 -26.79
N TRP A 598 -15.49 -8.64 -25.59
CA TRP A 598 -16.08 -7.49 -24.92
C TRP A 598 -15.88 -6.19 -25.72
N PHE A 599 -14.66 -5.91 -26.24
CA PHE A 599 -14.44 -4.74 -27.07
C PHE A 599 -15.28 -4.75 -28.34
N LYS A 600 -15.47 -5.91 -28.95
CA LYS A 600 -16.36 -6.10 -30.12
C LYS A 600 -17.82 -5.84 -29.78
N THR A 601 -18.30 -6.26 -28.60
CA THR A 601 -19.67 -6.01 -28.13
C THR A 601 -19.98 -4.52 -28.07
N TYR A 602 -18.99 -3.69 -27.78
CA TYR A 602 -19.12 -2.23 -27.70
C TYR A 602 -18.71 -1.49 -28.98
N ASP A 603 -18.45 -2.20 -30.09
CA ASP A 603 -17.97 -1.67 -31.38
C ASP A 603 -16.69 -0.79 -31.21
N LEU A 604 -15.77 -1.26 -30.38
CA LEU A 604 -14.49 -0.59 -30.13
C LEU A 604 -13.33 -1.19 -30.94
N LEU A 605 -13.59 -2.33 -31.63
CA LEU A 605 -12.64 -3.04 -32.50
C LEU A 605 -13.26 -3.37 -33.86
#